data_b27f3b1fc5d7aee0e7ede52e73273f6b
#
_entry.id   b27f3b1fc5d7aee0e7ede52e73273f6b
#
_cell.length_a   1.000
_cell.length_b   1.000
_cell.length_c   1.000
_cell.angle_alpha   90.00
_cell.angle_beta   90.00
_cell.angle_gamma   90.00
#
_symmetry.space_group_name_H-M   'P 1'
#
loop_
_entity.id
_entity.type
_entity.pdbx_description
1 polymer ?
#
loop_
_entity_poly.entity_id
_entity_poly.type
_entity_poly.pdbx_seq_one_letter_code
_entity_poly.pdbx_strand_id
1 'polypeptide(L)'
;MSIHRARRGAGLSGSIATVAGVRQAPAAAAKSAGATSPSRATLDDTVYGRIKQMILANQFRSGHKLTHQHIADLLHVSRTPVRQALERLYQEGYVIRIPARGFFVAEIGSHEARDLYDVRMALETVALRLAMSREGIADKQFKHLLELQRIYAKHVTENALLERILSDRDFHVYLASLSGNRYLEDMLSAVFERLMLKRRVDGYWPGRGKRGSAGLKEHESLLRAIRAGRTSEAVRIIESHLREAWVQYEAHLLQLAAP
;
A
#
# COMPACT_ATOMS: atom_id res chain seq x y z
N MET A 1 31.81 30.95 -47.85
CA MET A 1 33.15 30.37 -47.61
C MET A 1 32.89 29.01 -46.97
N SER A 2 32.86 28.01 -47.79
CA SER A 2 33.90 27.04 -48.19
C SER A 2 34.21 26.10 -47.09
N ILE A 3 33.78 24.83 -47.23
CA ILE A 3 34.36 23.62 -47.90
C ILE A 3 35.10 22.80 -46.81
N HIS A 4 34.98 21.52 -46.59
CA HIS A 4 35.07 20.29 -47.33
C HIS A 4 34.93 19.09 -46.38
N ARG A 5 34.21 18.09 -46.74
CA ARG A 5 34.42 16.79 -47.41
C ARG A 5 34.94 15.65 -46.51
N ALA A 6 34.12 14.74 -46.27
CA ALA A 6 34.03 13.33 -46.69
C ALA A 6 35.33 12.48 -46.64
N ARG A 7 35.26 11.31 -46.03
CA ARG A 7 35.77 10.02 -46.58
C ARG A 7 35.15 8.82 -45.84
N ARG A 8 34.69 8.01 -46.60
CA ARG A 8 34.32 6.64 -46.83
C ARG A 8 35.46 5.65 -46.46
N GLY A 9 35.05 4.44 -46.16
CA GLY A 9 35.77 3.26 -46.59
C GLY A 9 35.69 2.10 -45.62
N ALA A 10 34.99 1.12 -46.08
CA ALA A 10 35.25 -0.30 -46.24
C ALA A 10 35.27 -1.14 -44.95
N GLY A 11 34.49 -2.15 -44.71
CA GLY A 11 34.10 -3.27 -45.57
C GLY A 11 35.07 -4.44 -45.43
N LEU A 12 34.71 -5.49 -44.64
CA LEU A 12 35.20 -6.84 -44.94
C LEU A 12 34.26 -7.88 -44.29
N SER A 13 33.80 -8.74 -45.11
CA SER A 13 33.03 -9.97 -44.95
C SER A 13 33.92 -11.14 -44.54
N GLY A 14 33.30 -12.15 -43.95
CA GLY A 14 33.89 -13.48 -43.76
C GLY A 14 32.94 -14.31 -42.88
N SER A 15 32.06 -14.99 -43.46
CA SER A 15 31.96 -16.33 -44.02
C SER A 15 31.95 -17.44 -42.97
N ILE A 16 30.77 -17.99 -42.86
CA ILE A 16 30.27 -19.37 -42.67
C ILE A 16 31.30 -20.45 -42.27
N ALA A 17 31.01 -21.23 -41.24
CA ALA A 17 31.27 -22.67 -41.18
C ALA A 17 30.28 -23.38 -40.28
N THR A 18 29.44 -24.19 -40.91
CA THR A 18 28.58 -25.23 -40.37
C THR A 18 29.44 -26.47 -40.01
N VAL A 19 29.27 -27.03 -38.81
CA VAL A 19 29.53 -28.46 -38.62
C VAL A 19 28.50 -29.02 -37.62
N ALA A 20 27.80 -30.05 -38.10
CA ALA A 20 26.89 -30.91 -37.39
C ALA A 20 27.66 -31.92 -36.51
N GLY A 21 27.05 -32.30 -35.39
CA GLY A 21 27.56 -33.41 -34.57
C GLY A 21 26.55 -33.85 -33.55
N VAL A 22 25.60 -34.69 -33.96
CA VAL A 22 24.68 -35.46 -33.10
C VAL A 22 25.47 -36.45 -32.29
N ARG A 23 25.35 -36.45 -30.98
CA ARG A 23 25.55 -37.65 -30.12
C ARG A 23 24.46 -37.72 -29.05
N GLN A 24 23.75 -38.85 -29.07
CA GLN A 24 22.76 -39.29 -28.08
C GLN A 24 23.42 -39.82 -26.79
N ALA A 25 22.73 -39.48 -25.69
CA ALA A 25 22.44 -40.24 -24.46
C ALA A 25 23.59 -40.55 -23.48
N PRO A 26 23.35 -40.81 -22.19
CA PRO A 26 22.22 -41.60 -21.69
C PRO A 26 21.45 -41.00 -20.49
N ALA A 27 20.30 -41.58 -20.23
CA ALA A 27 19.44 -41.33 -19.07
C ALA A 27 20.15 -41.61 -17.75
N ALA A 28 20.11 -40.71 -16.81
CA ALA A 28 20.49 -40.93 -15.43
C ALA A 28 19.50 -40.25 -14.47
N ALA A 29 18.80 -41.11 -13.74
CA ALA A 29 18.30 -40.99 -12.38
C ALA A 29 17.64 -39.67 -11.95
N ALA A 30 16.33 -39.73 -11.76
CA ALA A 30 15.57 -38.84 -10.92
C ALA A 30 16.20 -38.75 -9.52
N LYS A 31 16.81 -37.61 -9.20
CA LYS A 31 17.14 -37.23 -7.83
C LYS A 31 16.01 -36.43 -7.27
N SER A 32 15.50 -36.92 -6.14
CA SER A 32 14.54 -36.26 -5.25
C SER A 32 14.67 -34.77 -5.20
N ALA A 33 13.55 -34.04 -5.47
CA ALA A 33 13.43 -32.62 -5.24
C ALA A 33 13.61 -32.34 -3.75
N GLY A 34 14.80 -31.92 -3.36
CA GLY A 34 15.05 -31.36 -2.05
C GLY A 34 14.24 -30.07 -1.90
N ALA A 35 13.38 -30.01 -0.91
CA ALA A 35 12.72 -28.80 -0.50
C ALA A 35 13.81 -27.75 -0.19
N THR A 36 13.95 -26.76 -1.05
CA THR A 36 14.82 -25.61 -0.81
C THR A 36 14.27 -24.83 0.37
N SER A 37 14.98 -24.84 1.49
CA SER A 37 14.68 -23.96 2.62
C SER A 37 14.60 -22.53 2.10
N PRO A 38 13.56 -21.74 2.50
CA PRO A 38 13.42 -20.35 2.05
C PRO A 38 14.70 -19.57 2.40
N SER A 39 15.12 -18.67 1.50
CA SER A 39 16.26 -17.81 1.76
C SER A 39 16.00 -16.97 3.02
N ARG A 40 17.06 -16.57 3.75
CA ARG A 40 16.93 -15.81 5.00
C ARG A 40 16.09 -14.53 4.80
N ALA A 41 16.23 -13.83 3.68
CA ALA A 41 15.47 -12.65 3.34
C ALA A 41 13.95 -12.92 3.19
N THR A 42 13.57 -14.05 2.55
CA THR A 42 12.16 -14.45 2.39
C THR A 42 11.53 -14.89 3.72
N LEU A 43 12.32 -15.49 4.63
CA LEU A 43 11.85 -15.86 5.97
C LEU A 43 11.61 -14.61 6.84
N ASP A 44 12.52 -13.63 6.81
CA ASP A 44 12.40 -12.38 7.55
C ASP A 44 11.16 -11.58 7.10
N ASP A 45 10.90 -11.50 5.78
CA ASP A 45 9.68 -10.86 5.23
C ASP A 45 8.41 -11.62 5.62
N THR A 46 8.45 -12.94 5.68
CA THR A 46 7.32 -13.77 6.12
C THR A 46 7.00 -13.55 7.60
N VAL A 47 8.01 -13.53 8.47
CA VAL A 47 7.83 -13.30 9.91
C VAL A 47 7.31 -11.90 10.18
N TYR A 48 7.88 -10.88 9.53
CA TYR A 48 7.39 -9.51 9.60
C TYR A 48 5.91 -9.42 9.19
N GLY A 49 5.56 -9.98 8.02
CA GLY A 49 4.18 -9.97 7.52
C GLY A 49 3.20 -10.65 8.47
N ARG A 50 3.58 -11.79 9.06
CA ARG A 50 2.74 -12.50 10.04
C ARG A 50 2.52 -11.69 11.31
N ILE A 51 3.56 -11.10 11.89
CA ILE A 51 3.43 -10.26 13.10
C ILE A 51 2.56 -9.05 12.78
N LYS A 52 2.80 -8.37 11.65
CA LYS A 52 1.98 -7.24 11.19
C LYS A 52 0.51 -7.63 11.06
N GLN A 53 0.20 -8.76 10.44
CA GLN A 53 -1.16 -9.27 10.35
C GLN A 53 -1.79 -9.57 11.71
N MET A 54 -1.03 -10.14 12.66
CA MET A 54 -1.51 -10.44 14.01
C MET A 54 -1.86 -9.15 14.78
N ILE A 55 -1.04 -8.11 14.65
CA ILE A 55 -1.34 -6.77 15.21
C ILE A 55 -2.60 -6.22 14.53
N LEU A 56 -2.64 -6.23 13.21
CA LEU A 56 -3.77 -5.75 12.42
C LEU A 56 -5.05 -6.57 12.65
N ALA A 57 -4.99 -7.84 12.97
CA ALA A 57 -6.12 -8.68 13.37
C ALA A 57 -6.50 -8.56 14.84
N ASN A 58 -5.88 -7.64 15.60
CA ASN A 58 -6.07 -7.42 17.03
C ASN A 58 -5.83 -8.68 17.90
N GLN A 59 -5.01 -9.63 17.40
CA GLN A 59 -4.53 -10.76 18.19
C GLN A 59 -3.54 -10.28 19.25
N PHE A 60 -2.75 -9.26 18.90
CA PHE A 60 -1.99 -8.46 19.85
C PHE A 60 -2.68 -7.10 20.02
N ARG A 61 -3.27 -6.89 21.18
CA ARG A 61 -3.99 -5.65 21.51
C ARG A 61 -3.01 -4.48 21.67
N SER A 62 -3.52 -3.27 21.53
CA SER A 62 -2.79 -2.05 21.88
C SER A 62 -2.20 -2.13 23.28
N GLY A 63 -0.95 -1.67 23.45
CA GLY A 63 -0.19 -1.79 24.69
C GLY A 63 0.30 -3.21 25.04
N HIS A 64 -0.04 -4.24 24.26
CA HIS A 64 0.44 -5.60 24.50
C HIS A 64 1.95 -5.70 24.36
N LYS A 65 2.62 -6.33 25.34
CA LYS A 65 4.06 -6.56 25.30
C LYS A 65 4.42 -7.67 24.32
N LEU A 66 5.30 -7.37 23.36
CA LEU A 66 5.79 -8.30 22.37
C LEU A 66 7.18 -8.79 22.76
N THR A 67 7.27 -10.04 23.23
CA THR A 67 8.57 -10.64 23.57
C THR A 67 9.08 -11.51 22.44
N HIS A 68 10.40 -11.42 22.15
CA HIS A 68 11.02 -12.22 21.10
C HIS A 68 10.78 -13.73 21.27
N GLN A 69 10.84 -14.21 22.53
CA GLN A 69 10.64 -15.63 22.82
C GLN A 69 9.20 -16.05 22.51
N HIS A 70 8.21 -15.36 23.06
CA HIS A 70 6.81 -15.70 22.83
C HIS A 70 6.44 -15.74 21.35
N ILE A 71 6.89 -14.74 20.57
CA ILE A 71 6.62 -14.69 19.14
C ILE A 71 7.38 -15.78 18.39
N ALA A 72 8.64 -16.06 18.76
CA ALA A 72 9.44 -17.12 18.16
C ALA A 72 8.77 -18.50 18.35
N ASP A 73 8.29 -18.78 19.56
CA ASP A 73 7.56 -19.99 19.89
C ASP A 73 6.23 -20.10 19.11
N LEU A 74 5.47 -19.00 19.06
CA LEU A 74 4.18 -18.92 18.36
C LEU A 74 4.29 -19.11 16.85
N LEU A 75 5.37 -18.59 16.25
CA LEU A 75 5.60 -18.67 14.81
C LEU A 75 6.47 -19.86 14.38
N HIS A 76 7.00 -20.64 15.36
CA HIS A 76 7.94 -21.75 15.14
C HIS A 76 9.21 -21.34 14.39
N VAL A 77 9.80 -20.22 14.80
CA VAL A 77 11.02 -19.65 14.20
C VAL A 77 12.04 -19.31 15.29
N SER A 78 13.29 -19.01 14.90
CA SER A 78 14.31 -18.51 15.83
C SER A 78 14.04 -17.06 16.24
N ARG A 79 14.67 -16.58 17.30
CA ARG A 79 14.52 -15.19 17.80
C ARG A 79 15.07 -14.14 16.84
N THR A 80 16.02 -14.49 16.00
CA THR A 80 16.70 -13.53 15.10
C THR A 80 15.74 -12.86 14.10
N PRO A 81 14.97 -13.60 13.27
CA PRO A 81 14.00 -12.97 12.37
C PRO A 81 12.90 -12.22 13.12
N VAL A 82 12.49 -12.66 14.31
CA VAL A 82 11.53 -11.94 15.15
C VAL A 82 12.07 -10.57 15.57
N ARG A 83 13.34 -10.50 15.98
CA ARG A 83 13.98 -9.24 16.36
C ARG A 83 14.02 -8.27 15.17
N GLN A 84 14.41 -8.74 13.99
CA GLN A 84 14.44 -7.93 12.77
C GLN A 84 13.04 -7.42 12.40
N ALA A 85 12.05 -8.30 12.47
CA ALA A 85 10.65 -7.94 12.21
C ALA A 85 10.12 -6.89 13.19
N LEU A 86 10.41 -7.02 14.50
CA LEU A 86 10.00 -6.03 15.50
C LEU A 86 10.70 -4.69 15.34
N GLU A 87 12.00 -4.66 14.99
CA GLU A 87 12.69 -3.40 14.68
C GLU A 87 12.09 -2.72 13.45
N ARG A 88 11.74 -3.47 12.39
CA ARG A 88 11.06 -2.93 11.22
C ARG A 88 9.66 -2.39 11.56
N LEU A 89 8.88 -3.15 12.35
CA LEU A 89 7.57 -2.70 12.83
C LEU A 89 7.66 -1.47 13.73
N TYR A 90 8.76 -1.32 14.47
CA TYR A 90 9.05 -0.11 15.26
C TYR A 90 9.30 1.10 14.36
N GLN A 91 10.11 0.95 13.31
CA GLN A 91 10.35 2.01 12.32
C GLN A 91 9.05 2.42 11.60
N GLU A 92 8.17 1.47 11.33
CA GLU A 92 6.86 1.71 10.70
C GLU A 92 5.80 2.20 11.71
N GLY A 93 6.12 2.26 13.03
CA GLY A 93 5.22 2.75 14.08
C GLY A 93 4.12 1.79 14.50
N TYR A 94 4.14 0.51 14.09
CA TYR A 94 3.21 -0.52 14.59
C TYR A 94 3.48 -0.93 16.03
N VAL A 95 4.72 -0.81 16.45
CA VAL A 95 5.16 -1.07 17.82
C VAL A 95 5.98 0.09 18.34
N ILE A 96 6.00 0.26 19.66
CA ILE A 96 6.87 1.20 20.36
C ILE A 96 7.91 0.42 21.14
N ARG A 97 9.06 1.03 21.34
CA ARG A 97 10.13 0.48 22.16
C ARG A 97 10.21 1.29 23.46
N ILE A 98 10.00 0.64 24.59
CA ILE A 98 10.18 1.25 25.91
C ILE A 98 11.53 0.78 26.45
N PRO A 99 12.47 1.71 26.77
CA PRO A 99 13.77 1.37 27.31
C PRO A 99 13.67 0.40 28.49
N ALA A 100 14.51 -0.62 28.54
CA ALA A 100 14.53 -1.69 29.51
C ALA A 100 13.27 -2.56 29.62
N ARG A 101 12.17 -2.23 28.93
CA ARG A 101 10.90 -3.00 28.97
C ARG A 101 10.63 -3.78 27.68
N GLY A 102 11.23 -3.39 26.54
CA GLY A 102 11.10 -4.06 25.26
C GLY A 102 10.05 -3.44 24.33
N PHE A 103 9.50 -4.25 23.43
CA PHE A 103 8.52 -3.83 22.42
C PHE A 103 7.08 -4.00 22.92
N PHE A 104 6.25 -3.05 22.54
CA PHE A 104 4.81 -3.04 22.84
C PHE A 104 4.05 -2.63 21.57
N VAL A 105 2.85 -3.17 21.37
CA VAL A 105 1.96 -2.70 20.30
C VAL A 105 1.67 -1.22 20.52
N ALA A 106 1.81 -0.40 19.46
CA ALA A 106 1.62 1.04 19.55
C ALA A 106 0.17 1.37 19.94
N GLU A 107 0.03 2.34 20.83
CA GLU A 107 -1.22 3.03 21.12
C GLU A 107 -1.25 4.31 20.29
N ILE A 108 -2.31 4.49 19.51
CA ILE A 108 -2.48 5.66 18.67
C ILE A 108 -3.59 6.52 19.27
N GLY A 109 -3.22 7.71 19.77
CA GLY A 109 -4.16 8.64 20.37
C GLY A 109 -5.20 9.20 19.38
N SER A 110 -6.33 9.69 19.86
CA SER A 110 -7.38 10.30 19.02
C SER A 110 -6.88 11.56 18.29
N HIS A 111 -6.04 12.36 18.94
CA HIS A 111 -5.42 13.53 18.29
C HIS A 111 -4.58 13.14 17.06
N GLU A 112 -3.78 12.07 17.16
CA GLU A 112 -2.98 11.60 16.02
C GLU A 112 -3.86 11.21 14.82
N ALA A 113 -5.03 10.65 15.08
CA ALA A 113 -5.95 10.31 13.99
C ALA A 113 -6.40 11.57 13.22
N ARG A 114 -6.68 12.66 13.93
CA ARG A 114 -7.04 13.95 13.32
C ARG A 114 -5.89 14.47 12.48
N ASP A 115 -4.69 14.53 13.06
CA ASP A 115 -3.48 15.00 12.35
C ASP A 115 -3.24 14.21 11.06
N LEU A 116 -3.45 12.89 11.10
CA LEU A 116 -3.32 12.03 9.91
C LEU A 116 -4.38 12.35 8.84
N TYR A 117 -5.61 12.70 9.22
CA TYR A 117 -6.64 13.12 8.26
C TYR A 117 -6.32 14.50 7.65
N ASP A 118 -5.76 15.43 8.43
CA ASP A 118 -5.34 16.73 7.93
C ASP A 118 -4.18 16.59 6.93
N VAL A 119 -3.19 15.74 7.25
CA VAL A 119 -2.08 15.41 6.32
C VAL A 119 -2.61 14.71 5.07
N ARG A 120 -3.52 13.74 5.21
CA ARG A 120 -4.16 13.06 4.09
C ARG A 120 -4.86 14.05 3.16
N MET A 121 -5.63 14.97 3.71
CA MET A 121 -6.32 16.00 2.92
C MET A 121 -5.35 16.88 2.14
N ALA A 122 -4.26 17.33 2.76
CA ALA A 122 -3.23 18.12 2.10
C ALA A 122 -2.55 17.34 0.96
N LEU A 123 -2.15 16.09 1.20
CA LEU A 123 -1.48 15.27 0.19
C LEU A 123 -2.38 14.95 -0.99
N GLU A 124 -3.62 14.52 -0.76
CA GLU A 124 -4.53 14.10 -1.82
C GLU A 124 -5.00 15.27 -2.68
N THR A 125 -5.28 16.43 -2.07
CA THR A 125 -5.68 17.62 -2.85
C THR A 125 -4.54 18.15 -3.71
N VAL A 126 -3.30 18.17 -3.21
CA VAL A 126 -2.13 18.57 -3.99
C VAL A 126 -1.85 17.56 -5.10
N ALA A 127 -1.88 16.26 -4.80
CA ALA A 127 -1.67 15.21 -5.78
C ALA A 127 -2.69 15.27 -6.93
N LEU A 128 -3.97 15.44 -6.61
CA LEU A 128 -5.05 15.56 -7.58
C LEU A 128 -4.87 16.80 -8.49
N ARG A 129 -4.53 17.96 -7.91
CA ARG A 129 -4.23 19.17 -8.70
C ARG A 129 -3.08 18.94 -9.68
N LEU A 130 -1.99 18.30 -9.22
CA LEU A 130 -0.84 18.00 -10.06
C LEU A 130 -1.19 17.00 -11.17
N ALA A 131 -1.95 15.94 -10.85
CA ALA A 131 -2.39 14.95 -11.83
C ALA A 131 -3.25 15.56 -12.94
N MET A 132 -4.10 16.53 -12.60
CA MET A 132 -5.00 17.18 -13.56
C MET A 132 -4.39 18.38 -14.29
N SER A 133 -3.32 19.01 -13.76
CA SER A 133 -2.73 20.24 -14.31
C SER A 133 -1.66 20.00 -15.36
N ARG A 134 -1.05 18.81 -15.41
CA ARG A 134 -0.03 18.44 -16.38
C ARG A 134 -0.68 18.06 -17.70
N GLU A 135 -0.29 16.94 -18.30
CA GLU A 135 -0.90 16.43 -19.54
C GLU A 135 -2.32 15.86 -19.31
N GLY A 136 -2.84 16.00 -18.10
CA GLY A 136 -4.07 15.34 -17.67
C GLY A 136 -3.86 13.86 -17.37
N ILE A 137 -4.96 13.18 -17.06
CA ILE A 137 -4.94 11.74 -16.78
C ILE A 137 -5.19 10.99 -18.09
N ALA A 138 -4.21 10.21 -18.54
CA ALA A 138 -4.31 9.45 -19.78
C ALA A 138 -5.42 8.38 -19.71
N ASP A 139 -5.99 8.02 -20.87
CA ASP A 139 -7.10 7.05 -20.95
C ASP A 139 -6.78 5.71 -20.28
N LYS A 140 -5.56 5.22 -20.39
CA LYS A 140 -5.12 3.97 -19.73
C LYS A 140 -5.16 4.10 -18.20
N GLN A 141 -4.68 5.22 -17.68
CA GLN A 141 -4.67 5.52 -16.24
C GLN A 141 -6.10 5.69 -15.71
N PHE A 142 -6.95 6.39 -16.46
CA PHE A 142 -8.35 6.55 -16.11
C PHE A 142 -9.12 5.21 -16.12
N LYS A 143 -8.86 4.33 -17.08
CA LYS A 143 -9.41 2.97 -17.09
C LYS A 143 -9.02 2.18 -15.85
N HIS A 144 -7.79 2.35 -15.36
CA HIS A 144 -7.36 1.69 -14.12
C HIS A 144 -8.05 2.27 -12.88
N LEU A 145 -8.28 3.58 -12.81
CA LEU A 145 -9.11 4.19 -11.76
C LEU A 145 -10.53 3.59 -11.74
N LEU A 146 -11.15 3.41 -12.91
CA LEU A 146 -12.45 2.78 -13.03
C LEU A 146 -12.46 1.32 -12.54
N GLU A 147 -11.37 0.58 -12.79
CA GLU A 147 -11.23 -0.79 -12.30
C GLU A 147 -11.10 -0.83 -10.78
N LEU A 148 -10.26 0.03 -10.18
CA LEU A 148 -10.15 0.15 -8.73
C LEU A 148 -11.49 0.53 -8.09
N GLN A 149 -12.23 1.45 -8.71
CA GLN A 149 -13.57 1.81 -8.27
C GLN A 149 -14.55 0.63 -8.34
N ARG A 150 -14.45 -0.21 -9.36
CA ARG A 150 -15.27 -1.41 -9.50
C ARG A 150 -14.97 -2.46 -8.43
N ILE A 151 -13.69 -2.63 -8.09
CA ILE A 151 -13.25 -3.49 -6.99
C ILE A 151 -13.80 -2.97 -5.66
N TYR A 152 -13.70 -1.67 -5.41
CA TYR A 152 -14.28 -1.04 -4.22
C TYR A 152 -15.80 -1.24 -4.14
N ALA A 153 -16.53 -1.02 -5.24
CA ALA A 153 -17.98 -1.22 -5.34
C ALA A 153 -18.39 -2.66 -5.01
N LYS A 154 -17.63 -3.64 -5.51
CA LYS A 154 -17.83 -5.06 -5.20
C LYS A 154 -17.72 -5.30 -3.69
N HIS A 155 -16.67 -4.82 -3.06
CA HIS A 155 -16.45 -5.00 -1.61
C HIS A 155 -17.50 -4.27 -0.76
N VAL A 156 -18.04 -3.14 -1.25
CA VAL A 156 -19.19 -2.46 -0.63
C VAL A 156 -20.44 -3.34 -0.68
N THR A 157 -20.72 -3.94 -1.84
CA THR A 157 -21.92 -4.78 -2.06
C THR A 157 -21.83 -6.09 -1.26
N GLU A 158 -20.65 -6.71 -1.22
CA GLU A 158 -20.38 -7.96 -0.48
C GLU A 158 -20.25 -7.74 1.04
N ASN A 159 -20.29 -6.48 1.50
CA ASN A 159 -20.03 -6.10 2.89
C ASN A 159 -18.69 -6.62 3.43
N ALA A 160 -17.69 -6.74 2.54
CA ALA A 160 -16.35 -7.21 2.82
C ALA A 160 -15.52 -6.04 3.38
N LEU A 161 -15.55 -5.86 4.71
CA LEU A 161 -15.09 -4.64 5.37
C LEU A 161 -13.59 -4.38 5.21
N LEU A 162 -12.76 -5.41 5.38
CA LEU A 162 -11.32 -5.26 5.26
C LEU A 162 -10.92 -4.98 3.82
N GLU A 163 -11.41 -5.79 2.90
CA GLU A 163 -11.15 -5.69 1.46
C GLU A 163 -11.61 -4.34 0.92
N ARG A 164 -12.72 -3.81 1.45
CA ARG A 164 -13.22 -2.49 1.10
C ARG A 164 -12.28 -1.36 1.55
N ILE A 165 -11.73 -1.44 2.78
CA ILE A 165 -10.76 -0.45 3.27
C ILE A 165 -9.48 -0.50 2.44
N LEU A 166 -9.03 -1.70 2.07
CA LEU A 166 -7.85 -1.89 1.23
C LEU A 166 -8.08 -1.34 -0.18
N SER A 167 -9.23 -1.62 -0.79
CA SER A 167 -9.56 -1.10 -2.12
C SER A 167 -9.81 0.42 -2.14
N ASP A 168 -10.34 1.00 -1.05
CA ASP A 168 -10.42 2.45 -0.85
C ASP A 168 -9.03 3.08 -0.84
N ARG A 169 -8.12 2.54 -0.04
CA ARG A 169 -6.71 2.95 -0.01
C ARG A 169 -6.09 2.88 -1.40
N ASP A 170 -6.24 1.75 -2.09
CA ASP A 170 -5.61 1.51 -3.38
C ASP A 170 -6.09 2.52 -4.44
N PHE A 171 -7.38 2.88 -4.39
CA PHE A 171 -7.94 3.94 -5.24
C PHE A 171 -7.26 5.30 -4.98
N HIS A 172 -7.18 5.72 -3.71
CA HIS A 172 -6.61 7.01 -3.33
C HIS A 172 -5.10 7.10 -3.58
N VAL A 173 -4.34 6.03 -3.24
CA VAL A 173 -2.89 5.99 -3.48
C VAL A 173 -2.59 5.99 -4.97
N TYR A 174 -3.33 5.21 -5.77
CA TYR A 174 -3.17 5.25 -7.21
C TYR A 174 -3.52 6.62 -7.80
N LEU A 175 -4.59 7.25 -7.35
CA LEU A 175 -4.92 8.61 -7.77
C LEU A 175 -3.77 9.59 -7.46
N ALA A 176 -3.15 9.47 -6.30
CA ALA A 176 -2.00 10.29 -5.92
C ALA A 176 -0.75 9.99 -6.78
N SER A 177 -0.52 8.74 -7.18
CA SER A 177 0.59 8.35 -8.05
C SER A 177 0.53 9.04 -9.43
N LEU A 178 -0.68 9.36 -9.91
CA LEU A 178 -0.89 10.08 -11.17
C LEU A 178 -0.36 11.52 -11.15
N SER A 179 -0.05 12.06 -9.98
CA SER A 179 0.66 13.34 -9.84
C SER A 179 2.07 13.30 -10.41
N GLY A 180 2.66 12.10 -10.58
CA GLY A 180 4.07 11.91 -10.94
C GLY A 180 5.04 12.33 -9.84
N ASN A 181 4.55 12.61 -8.63
CA ASN A 181 5.36 12.94 -7.47
C ASN A 181 5.41 11.75 -6.51
N ARG A 182 6.49 10.98 -6.59
CA ARG A 182 6.68 9.77 -5.78
C ARG A 182 6.62 10.05 -4.27
N TYR A 183 7.10 11.21 -3.82
CA TYR A 183 7.06 11.55 -2.40
C TYR A 183 5.63 11.72 -1.88
N LEU A 184 4.71 12.27 -2.68
CA LEU A 184 3.29 12.34 -2.32
C LEU A 184 2.68 10.94 -2.20
N GLU A 185 2.99 10.04 -3.13
CA GLU A 185 2.52 8.65 -3.11
C GLU A 185 3.04 7.90 -1.88
N ASP A 186 4.36 7.96 -1.63
CA ASP A 186 4.99 7.27 -0.50
C ASP A 186 4.46 7.79 0.84
N MET A 187 4.34 9.12 1.02
CA MET A 187 3.80 9.74 2.22
C MET A 187 2.32 9.37 2.43
N LEU A 188 1.51 9.39 1.38
CA LEU A 188 0.10 9.02 1.48
C LEU A 188 -0.08 7.54 1.84
N SER A 189 0.75 6.67 1.26
CA SER A 189 0.77 5.25 1.62
C SER A 189 1.07 5.04 3.11
N ALA A 190 2.07 5.76 3.65
CA ALA A 190 2.41 5.70 5.07
C ALA A 190 1.27 6.22 5.96
N VAL A 191 0.58 7.30 5.57
CA VAL A 191 -0.59 7.83 6.28
C VAL A 191 -1.71 6.79 6.30
N PHE A 192 -1.99 6.12 5.18
CA PHE A 192 -3.01 5.06 5.13
C PHE A 192 -2.66 3.87 6.04
N GLU A 193 -1.41 3.43 6.03
CA GLU A 193 -0.94 2.37 6.92
C GLU A 193 -1.20 2.72 8.40
N ARG A 194 -0.88 3.95 8.78
CA ARG A 194 -1.07 4.44 10.14
C ARG A 194 -2.56 4.56 10.51
N LEU A 195 -3.38 5.10 9.63
CA LEU A 195 -4.84 5.17 9.81
C LEU A 195 -5.48 3.78 9.89
N MET A 196 -5.02 2.82 9.10
CA MET A 196 -5.52 1.44 9.17
C MET A 196 -5.25 0.82 10.54
N LEU A 197 -4.04 1.00 11.06
CA LEU A 197 -3.69 0.52 12.41
C LEU A 197 -4.61 1.15 13.46
N LYS A 198 -4.74 2.48 13.43
CA LYS A 198 -5.59 3.22 14.37
C LYS A 198 -7.05 2.77 14.33
N ARG A 199 -7.65 2.71 13.15
CA ARG A 199 -9.05 2.29 12.98
C ARG A 199 -9.29 0.88 13.53
N ARG A 200 -8.33 -0.03 13.37
CA ARG A 200 -8.42 -1.39 13.89
C ARG A 200 -8.32 -1.44 15.41
N VAL A 201 -7.39 -0.69 15.98
CA VAL A 201 -7.23 -0.58 17.43
C VAL A 201 -8.51 -0.05 18.08
N ASP A 202 -9.13 0.96 17.47
CA ASP A 202 -10.38 1.55 17.95
C ASP A 202 -11.62 0.70 17.62
N GLY A 203 -11.46 -0.41 16.91
CA GLY A 203 -12.60 -1.20 16.44
C GLY A 203 -13.47 -0.45 15.43
N TYR A 204 -12.93 0.61 14.82
CA TYR A 204 -13.64 1.38 13.80
C TYR A 204 -13.57 0.70 12.45
N TRP A 205 -14.70 0.28 11.97
CA TRP A 205 -14.88 -0.28 10.65
C TRP A 205 -15.78 0.65 9.82
N PRO A 206 -15.20 1.59 9.04
CA PRO A 206 -15.99 2.50 8.24
C PRO A 206 -16.86 1.70 7.29
N GLY A 207 -18.18 1.89 7.38
CA GLY A 207 -19.16 1.29 6.48
C GLY A 207 -19.97 0.13 7.01
N ARG A 208 -19.96 -0.16 8.29
CA ARG A 208 -21.14 -0.75 8.86
C ARG A 208 -22.30 0.24 8.64
N GLY A 209 -23.11 0.01 7.60
CA GLY A 209 -24.23 0.87 7.24
C GLY A 209 -24.01 1.77 6.00
N LYS A 210 -24.58 2.96 6.02
CA LYS A 210 -24.72 3.86 4.86
C LYS A 210 -23.41 4.44 4.29
N ARG A 211 -22.28 4.42 5.03
CA ARG A 211 -21.02 5.09 4.60
C ARG A 211 -20.37 4.45 3.38
N GLY A 212 -20.37 3.13 3.28
CA GLY A 212 -19.81 2.46 2.09
C GLY A 212 -20.47 2.92 0.80
N SER A 213 -21.81 2.98 0.79
CA SER A 213 -22.59 3.45 -0.36
C SER A 213 -22.44 4.94 -0.63
N ALA A 214 -22.23 5.78 0.42
CA ALA A 214 -21.96 7.20 0.25
C ALA A 214 -20.58 7.41 -0.39
N GLY A 215 -19.52 6.76 0.12
CA GLY A 215 -18.17 6.82 -0.44
C GLY A 215 -18.13 6.37 -1.90
N LEU A 216 -18.89 5.33 -2.25
CA LEU A 216 -19.01 4.87 -3.62
C LEU A 216 -19.53 5.99 -4.56
N LYS A 217 -20.61 6.67 -4.17
CA LYS A 217 -21.17 7.81 -4.93
C LYS A 217 -20.23 9.00 -5.02
N GLU A 218 -19.48 9.25 -3.95
CA GLU A 218 -18.48 10.33 -3.90
C GLU A 218 -17.33 10.04 -4.87
N HIS A 219 -16.79 8.82 -4.90
CA HIS A 219 -15.78 8.40 -5.88
C HIS A 219 -16.30 8.47 -7.33
N GLU A 220 -17.54 8.04 -7.58
CA GLU A 220 -18.13 8.18 -8.92
C GLU A 220 -18.25 9.63 -9.36
N SER A 221 -18.62 10.52 -8.43
CA SER A 221 -18.68 11.98 -8.70
C SER A 221 -17.29 12.55 -8.97
N LEU A 222 -16.29 12.12 -8.21
CA LEU A 222 -14.89 12.49 -8.41
C LEU A 222 -14.40 12.06 -9.80
N LEU A 223 -14.64 10.81 -10.17
CA LEU A 223 -14.24 10.29 -11.50
C LEU A 223 -14.93 11.05 -12.64
N ARG A 224 -16.21 11.42 -12.50
CA ARG A 224 -16.90 12.26 -13.49
C ARG A 224 -16.25 13.64 -13.63
N ALA A 225 -15.89 14.29 -12.51
CA ALA A 225 -15.22 15.58 -12.52
C ALA A 225 -13.81 15.50 -13.14
N ILE A 226 -13.05 14.46 -12.82
CA ILE A 226 -11.73 14.15 -13.42
C ILE A 226 -11.86 13.97 -14.93
N ARG A 227 -12.78 13.12 -15.40
CA ARG A 227 -12.98 12.86 -16.84
C ARG A 227 -13.38 14.10 -17.62
N ALA A 228 -14.13 15.00 -16.97
CA ALA A 228 -14.56 16.27 -17.56
C ALA A 228 -13.48 17.38 -17.48
N GLY A 229 -12.29 17.11 -16.91
CA GLY A 229 -11.23 18.11 -16.71
C GLY A 229 -11.56 19.21 -15.69
N ARG A 230 -12.59 18.99 -14.85
CA ARG A 230 -13.08 20.02 -13.89
C ARG A 230 -12.29 19.95 -12.58
N THR A 231 -11.04 20.41 -12.62
CA THR A 231 -10.11 20.30 -11.49
C THR A 231 -10.64 20.87 -10.19
N SER A 232 -11.22 22.09 -10.20
CA SER A 232 -11.75 22.73 -8.98
C SER A 232 -12.92 21.95 -8.37
N GLU A 233 -13.74 21.31 -9.20
CA GLU A 233 -14.85 20.47 -8.75
C GLU A 233 -14.31 19.17 -8.16
N ALA A 234 -13.36 18.51 -8.83
CA ALA A 234 -12.73 17.28 -8.37
C ALA A 234 -12.07 17.48 -6.98
N VAL A 235 -11.37 18.62 -6.81
CA VAL A 235 -10.75 18.97 -5.52
C VAL A 235 -11.81 19.19 -4.43
N ARG A 236 -12.88 19.89 -4.70
CA ARG A 236 -13.97 20.05 -3.71
C ARG A 236 -14.63 18.73 -3.33
N ILE A 237 -14.77 17.82 -4.28
CA ILE A 237 -15.35 16.50 -4.01
C ILE A 237 -14.42 15.70 -3.10
N ILE A 238 -13.11 15.63 -3.37
CA ILE A 238 -12.17 14.89 -2.54
C ILE A 238 -12.08 15.50 -1.13
N GLU A 239 -12.05 16.81 -1.00
CA GLU A 239 -12.06 17.49 0.30
C GLU A 239 -13.32 17.15 1.11
N SER A 240 -14.49 17.18 0.48
CA SER A 240 -15.75 16.82 1.13
C SER A 240 -15.77 15.35 1.55
N HIS A 241 -15.30 14.44 0.68
CA HIS A 241 -15.18 13.00 0.95
C HIS A 241 -14.33 12.72 2.19
N LEU A 242 -13.16 13.38 2.28
CA LEU A 242 -12.22 13.19 3.39
C LEU A 242 -12.76 13.77 4.69
N ARG A 243 -13.42 14.94 4.61
CA ARG A 243 -14.07 15.57 5.78
C ARG A 243 -15.18 14.70 6.34
N GLU A 244 -16.06 14.18 5.48
CA GLU A 244 -17.12 13.26 5.91
C GLU A 244 -16.57 11.96 6.51
N ALA A 245 -15.48 11.44 5.95
CA ALA A 245 -14.80 10.28 6.50
C ALA A 245 -14.21 10.56 7.90
N TRP A 246 -13.68 11.76 8.13
CA TRP A 246 -13.22 12.19 9.45
C TRP A 246 -14.38 12.34 10.43
N VAL A 247 -15.42 13.09 10.08
CA VAL A 247 -16.58 13.34 10.96
C VAL A 247 -17.17 12.03 11.50
N GLN A 248 -17.28 11.02 10.66
CA GLN A 248 -17.80 9.73 11.09
C GLN A 248 -16.82 8.97 11.98
N TYR A 249 -15.53 9.08 11.74
CA TYR A 249 -14.53 8.47 12.59
C TYR A 249 -14.47 9.18 13.95
N GLU A 250 -14.49 10.51 13.97
CA GLU A 250 -14.55 11.31 15.20
C GLU A 250 -15.77 10.97 16.06
N ALA A 251 -16.95 10.82 15.44
CA ALA A 251 -18.16 10.41 16.12
C ALA A 251 -18.00 9.02 16.81
N HIS A 252 -17.29 8.08 16.17
CA HIS A 252 -16.97 6.80 16.79
C HIS A 252 -16.00 6.96 17.97
N LEU A 253 -14.95 7.78 17.83
CA LEU A 253 -14.00 8.04 18.91
C LEU A 253 -14.67 8.65 20.14
N LEU A 254 -15.63 9.57 19.93
CA LEU A 254 -16.42 10.17 21.00
C LEU A 254 -17.30 9.15 21.70
N GLN A 255 -17.86 8.16 20.98
CA GLN A 255 -18.62 7.06 21.58
C GLN A 255 -17.73 6.15 22.45
N LEU A 256 -16.48 5.90 22.03
CA LEU A 256 -15.53 5.12 22.84
C LEU A 256 -15.06 5.84 24.11
N ALA A 257 -15.06 7.16 24.09
CA ALA A 257 -14.65 7.99 25.22
C ALA A 257 -15.81 8.30 26.21
N ALA A 258 -17.03 7.94 25.84
CA ALA A 258 -18.18 8.10 26.72
C ALA A 258 -18.10 7.11 27.90
N PRO A 259 -18.37 7.52 29.15
CA PRO A 259 -18.27 6.72 30.34
C PRO A 259 -19.30 5.57 30.38
#